data_c6493dd7509767e8bd12f13d3b1154f7
#
_entry.id   c6493dd7509767e8bd12f13d3b1154f7
#
_cell.length_a   1.000
_cell.length_b   1.000
_cell.length_c   1.000
_cell.angle_alpha   90.00
_cell.angle_beta   90.00
_cell.angle_gamma   90.00
#
_symmetry.space_group_name_H-M   'P 1'
#
loop_
_entity.id
_entity.type
_entity.pdbx_description
1 polymer ?
#
loop_
_entity_poly.entity_id
_entity_poly.type
_entity_poly.pdbx_seq_one_letter_code
_entity_poly.pdbx_strand_id
1 'polypeptide(L)'
;MNEYEFNQLADNALAKIEAAIDECGVDVNRSGNLLEVEFDNGSKIIINRHDINQEIWVAAKSGGFHYAWQDNAWRSGRDNSELYARLKELFADQDEELVI
;
A
#
# COMPACT_ATOMS: atom_id res chain seq x y z
N MET A 1 -2.73 12.46 15.36
CA MET A 1 -1.33 12.07 15.09
C MET A 1 -0.58 13.29 14.58
N ASN A 2 0.62 13.54 15.08
CA ASN A 2 1.39 14.67 14.59
C ASN A 2 2.15 14.25 13.30
N GLU A 3 2.71 15.26 12.62
CA GLU A 3 3.40 15.05 11.34
C GLU A 3 4.59 14.08 11.47
N TYR A 4 5.34 14.19 12.55
CA TYR A 4 6.48 13.31 12.79
C TYR A 4 6.04 11.85 12.92
N GLU A 5 5.00 11.60 13.70
CA GLU A 5 4.47 10.25 13.90
C GLU A 5 3.96 9.66 12.58
N PHE A 6 3.22 10.47 11.81
CA PHE A 6 2.72 10.02 10.51
C PHE A 6 3.87 9.67 9.57
N ASN A 7 4.90 10.51 9.51
CA ASN A 7 6.06 10.26 8.64
C ASN A 7 6.73 8.95 8.99
N GLN A 8 6.93 8.66 10.28
CA GLN A 8 7.53 7.41 10.73
C GLN A 8 6.69 6.20 10.34
N LEU A 9 5.40 6.26 10.63
CA LEU A 9 4.50 5.14 10.35
C LEU A 9 4.33 4.91 8.85
N ALA A 10 4.18 5.98 8.07
CA ALA A 10 4.00 5.88 6.64
C ALA A 10 5.26 5.38 5.93
N ASP A 11 6.43 5.89 6.30
CA ASP A 11 7.69 5.44 5.72
C ASP A 11 7.96 3.98 6.05
N ASN A 12 7.66 3.56 7.28
CA ASN A 12 7.79 2.16 7.67
C ASN A 12 6.86 1.27 6.85
N ALA A 13 5.62 1.72 6.63
CA ALA A 13 4.66 0.97 5.82
C ALA A 13 5.14 0.82 4.37
N LEU A 14 5.58 1.93 3.76
CA LEU A 14 6.06 1.89 2.37
C LEU A 14 7.29 0.99 2.24
N ALA A 15 8.22 1.07 3.18
CA ALA A 15 9.42 0.23 3.15
C ALA A 15 9.07 -1.26 3.30
N LYS A 16 8.14 -1.57 4.19
CA LYS A 16 7.69 -2.95 4.40
C LYS A 16 6.99 -3.49 3.16
N ILE A 17 6.14 -2.69 2.55
CA ILE A 17 5.41 -3.07 1.34
C ILE A 17 6.39 -3.29 0.19
N GLU A 18 7.32 -2.37 -0.01
CA GLU A 18 8.31 -2.48 -1.08
C GLU A 18 9.13 -3.77 -0.94
N ALA A 19 9.61 -4.05 0.28
CA ALA A 19 10.39 -5.26 0.53
C ALA A 19 9.59 -6.53 0.25
N ALA A 20 8.32 -6.56 0.66
CA ALA A 20 7.45 -7.71 0.45
C ALA A 20 7.18 -7.95 -1.04
N ILE A 21 6.97 -6.88 -1.80
CA ILE A 21 6.73 -6.98 -3.25
C ILE A 21 8.00 -7.45 -3.96
N ASP A 22 9.13 -6.88 -3.61
CA ASP A 22 10.43 -7.27 -4.17
C ASP A 22 10.69 -8.76 -3.91
N GLU A 23 10.37 -9.23 -2.71
CA GLU A 23 10.56 -10.63 -2.31
C GLU A 23 9.69 -11.57 -3.15
N CYS A 24 8.50 -11.16 -3.55
CA CYS A 24 7.63 -12.01 -4.37
C CYS A 24 7.95 -11.94 -5.87
N GLY A 25 8.92 -11.12 -6.26
CA GLY A 25 9.41 -11.07 -7.64
C GLY A 25 8.60 -10.21 -8.58
N VAL A 26 7.66 -9.41 -8.08
CA VAL A 26 6.88 -8.47 -8.88
C VAL A 26 7.66 -7.16 -8.98
N ASP A 27 7.61 -6.52 -10.14
CA ASP A 27 8.30 -5.25 -10.36
C ASP A 27 7.72 -4.16 -9.48
N VAL A 28 8.58 -3.51 -8.70
CA VAL A 28 8.20 -2.39 -7.85
C VAL A 28 9.24 -1.28 -8.00
N ASN A 29 8.76 -0.05 -8.12
CA ASN A 29 9.62 1.10 -8.25
C ASN A 29 9.17 2.18 -7.27
N ARG A 30 10.08 2.62 -6.39
CA ARG A 30 9.79 3.67 -5.42
C ARG A 30 10.29 5.00 -5.94
N SER A 31 9.43 6.02 -5.90
CA SER A 31 9.77 7.39 -6.27
C SER A 31 9.22 8.31 -5.19
N GLY A 32 10.08 8.71 -4.23
CA GLY A 32 9.67 9.56 -3.11
C GLY A 32 8.62 8.89 -2.24
N ASN A 33 7.42 9.44 -2.25
CA ASN A 33 6.29 8.97 -1.43
C ASN A 33 5.39 7.98 -2.15
N LEU A 34 5.83 7.44 -3.27
CA LEU A 34 5.01 6.63 -4.16
C LEU A 34 5.71 5.32 -4.49
N LEU A 35 4.94 4.22 -4.48
CA LEU A 35 5.36 2.93 -5.01
C LEU A 35 4.51 2.63 -6.24
N GLU A 36 5.18 2.31 -7.34
CA GLU A 36 4.50 1.82 -8.54
C GLU A 36 4.80 0.34 -8.71
N VAL A 37 3.76 -0.46 -8.76
CA VAL A 37 3.84 -1.91 -8.92
C VAL A 37 3.33 -2.26 -10.31
N GLU A 38 4.09 -3.06 -11.04
CA GLU A 38 3.67 -3.49 -12.38
C GLU A 38 3.72 -5.02 -12.47
N PHE A 39 2.59 -5.60 -12.87
CA PHE A 39 2.48 -7.05 -13.07
C PHE A 39 2.80 -7.42 -14.53
N ASP A 40 3.10 -8.68 -14.77
CA ASP A 40 3.48 -9.17 -16.09
C ASP A 40 2.41 -8.91 -17.17
N ASN A 41 1.14 -8.87 -16.77
CA ASN A 41 0.04 -8.60 -17.69
C ASN A 41 -0.17 -7.11 -17.97
N GLY A 42 0.69 -6.24 -17.44
CA GLY A 42 0.60 -4.79 -17.63
C GLY A 42 -0.28 -4.07 -16.62
N SER A 43 -0.96 -4.79 -15.73
CA SER A 43 -1.73 -4.17 -14.64
C SER A 43 -0.82 -3.49 -13.67
N LYS A 44 -1.29 -2.40 -13.05
CA LYS A 44 -0.50 -1.63 -12.10
C LYS A 44 -1.26 -1.40 -10.81
N ILE A 45 -0.50 -1.27 -9.71
CA ILE A 45 -1.00 -0.79 -8.43
C ILE A 45 -0.11 0.38 -8.04
N ILE A 46 -0.73 1.48 -7.62
CA ILE A 46 -0.01 2.65 -7.12
C ILE A 46 -0.31 2.77 -5.63
N ILE A 47 0.74 2.84 -4.82
CA ILE A 47 0.63 3.01 -3.38
C ILE A 47 1.31 4.32 -3.04
N ASN A 48 0.59 5.24 -2.41
CA ASN A 48 1.02 6.62 -2.28
C ASN A 48 0.67 7.14 -0.89
N ARG A 49 1.64 7.74 -0.20
CA ARG A 49 1.31 8.42 1.06
C ARG A 49 0.77 9.81 0.73
N HIS A 50 -0.31 10.17 1.43
CA HIS A 50 -0.99 11.44 1.27
C HIS A 50 -0.82 12.24 2.56
N ASP A 51 0.17 13.13 2.58
CA ASP A 51 0.62 13.80 3.80
C ASP A 51 -0.43 14.71 4.41
N ILE A 52 -1.16 15.45 3.59
CA ILE A 52 -2.17 16.39 4.06
C ILE A 52 -3.27 15.68 4.84
N ASN A 53 -3.76 14.56 4.32
CA ASN A 53 -4.82 13.78 4.95
C ASN A 53 -4.30 12.74 5.94
N GLN A 54 -2.97 12.58 6.03
CA GLN A 54 -2.32 11.57 6.86
C GLN A 54 -2.86 10.16 6.56
N GLU A 55 -2.87 9.84 5.26
CA GLU A 55 -3.38 8.56 4.76
C GLU A 55 -2.39 7.89 3.82
N ILE A 56 -2.58 6.60 3.61
CA ILE A 56 -1.94 5.86 2.52
C ILE A 56 -3.04 5.50 1.53
N TRP A 57 -2.84 5.86 0.27
CA TRP A 57 -3.80 5.62 -0.80
C TRP A 57 -3.30 4.50 -1.70
N VAL A 58 -4.21 3.62 -2.11
CA VAL A 58 -3.94 2.52 -3.02
C VAL A 58 -4.86 2.64 -4.21
N ALA A 59 -4.30 2.67 -5.42
CA ALA A 59 -5.06 2.69 -6.66
C ALA A 59 -4.77 1.42 -7.42
N ALA A 60 -5.82 0.68 -7.77
CA ALA A 60 -5.72 -0.58 -8.50
C ALA A 60 -6.82 -0.62 -9.55
N LYS A 61 -6.78 -1.65 -10.40
CA LYS A 61 -7.79 -1.83 -11.45
C LYS A 61 -9.20 -1.93 -10.87
N SER A 62 -9.33 -2.53 -9.68
CA SER A 62 -10.62 -2.73 -9.02
C SER A 62 -11.12 -1.49 -8.28
N GLY A 63 -10.32 -0.44 -8.14
CA GLY A 63 -10.75 0.79 -7.48
C GLY A 63 -9.67 1.44 -6.65
N GLY A 64 -10.04 2.51 -5.96
CA GLY A 64 -9.16 3.24 -5.07
C GLY A 64 -9.54 3.04 -3.60
N PHE A 65 -8.52 2.97 -2.75
CA PHE A 65 -8.70 2.70 -1.32
C PHE A 65 -7.84 3.67 -0.52
N HIS A 66 -8.38 4.18 0.60
CA HIS A 66 -7.68 5.12 1.47
C HIS A 66 -7.58 4.54 2.88
N TYR A 67 -6.40 4.62 3.48
CA TYR A 67 -6.12 4.03 4.78
C TYR A 67 -5.53 5.07 5.72
N ALA A 68 -6.11 5.19 6.92
CA ALA A 68 -5.61 6.03 7.99
C ALA A 68 -5.13 5.15 9.14
N TRP A 69 -4.18 5.67 9.93
CA TRP A 69 -3.68 4.93 11.10
C TRP A 69 -4.72 4.98 12.22
N GLN A 70 -5.21 3.83 12.61
CA GLN A 70 -6.27 3.70 13.60
C GLN A 70 -6.18 2.33 14.27
N ASP A 71 -6.20 2.30 15.60
CA ASP A 71 -6.13 1.06 16.36
C ASP A 71 -4.89 0.22 15.99
N ASN A 72 -3.74 0.88 15.87
CA ASN A 72 -2.45 0.26 15.57
C ASN A 72 -2.40 -0.43 14.19
N ALA A 73 -3.19 0.05 13.25
CA ALA A 73 -3.19 -0.48 11.88
C ALA A 73 -3.61 0.59 10.89
N TRP A 74 -3.28 0.39 9.61
CA TRP A 74 -3.78 1.23 8.53
C TRP A 74 -5.13 0.71 8.11
N ARG A 75 -6.20 1.45 8.41
CA ARG A 75 -7.58 1.01 8.18
C ARG A 75 -8.34 1.95 7.27
N SER A 76 -9.21 1.36 6.44
CA SER A 76 -10.11 2.12 5.59
C SER A 76 -11.31 2.61 6.39
N GLY A 77 -11.61 3.91 6.29
CA GLY A 77 -12.81 4.47 6.92
C GLY A 77 -14.10 4.03 6.25
N ARG A 78 -14.01 3.45 5.06
CA ARG A 78 -15.18 3.03 4.28
C ARG A 78 -15.68 1.65 4.70
N ASP A 79 -14.77 0.66 4.82
CA ASP A 79 -15.14 -0.73 5.07
C ASP A 79 -14.35 -1.36 6.21
N ASN A 80 -13.55 -0.56 6.91
CA ASN A 80 -12.72 -1.01 8.03
C ASN A 80 -11.70 -2.09 7.67
N SER A 81 -11.42 -2.29 6.38
CA SER A 81 -10.39 -3.23 5.95
C SER A 81 -9.01 -2.69 6.29
N GLU A 82 -8.04 -3.58 6.38
CA GLU A 82 -6.67 -3.23 6.72
C GLU A 82 -5.80 -3.25 5.46
N LEU A 83 -4.84 -2.33 5.39
CA LEU A 83 -4.00 -2.10 4.21
C LEU A 83 -3.30 -3.35 3.70
N TYR A 84 -2.60 -4.06 4.59
CA TYR A 84 -1.84 -5.24 4.15
C TYR A 84 -2.75 -6.37 3.70
N ALA A 85 -3.89 -6.55 4.36
CA ALA A 85 -4.87 -7.55 3.96
C ALA A 85 -5.42 -7.23 2.56
N ARG A 86 -5.70 -5.95 2.29
CA ARG A 86 -6.17 -5.52 0.97
C ARG A 86 -5.10 -5.77 -0.10
N LEU A 87 -3.85 -5.47 0.19
CA LEU A 87 -2.77 -5.70 -0.77
C LEU A 87 -2.62 -7.19 -1.10
N LYS A 88 -2.77 -8.06 -0.10
CA LYS A 88 -2.75 -9.51 -0.35
C LYS A 88 -3.86 -9.93 -1.31
N GLU A 89 -5.06 -9.38 -1.13
CA GLU A 89 -6.19 -9.68 -2.02
C GLU A 89 -5.93 -9.19 -3.44
N LEU A 90 -5.41 -7.97 -3.58
CA LEU A 90 -5.12 -7.38 -4.88
C LEU A 90 -4.04 -8.18 -5.61
N PHE A 91 -3.04 -8.67 -4.89
CA PHE A 91 -1.99 -9.51 -5.47
C PHE A 91 -2.54 -10.88 -5.86
N ALA A 92 -3.40 -11.47 -5.02
CA ALA A 92 -4.03 -12.75 -5.34
C ALA A 92 -4.87 -12.65 -6.61
N ASP A 93 -5.53 -11.51 -6.84
CA ASP A 93 -6.29 -11.27 -8.08
C ASP A 93 -5.37 -11.26 -9.31
N GLN A 94 -4.08 -11.06 -9.12
CA GLN A 94 -3.06 -11.07 -10.18
C GLN A 94 -2.26 -12.38 -10.18
N ASP A 95 -2.78 -13.41 -9.50
CA ASP A 95 -2.12 -14.71 -9.36
C ASP A 95 -0.74 -14.62 -8.70
N GLU A 96 -0.57 -13.65 -7.79
CA GLU A 96 0.65 -13.47 -7.03
C GLU A 96 0.38 -13.61 -5.54
N GLU A 97 1.33 -14.19 -4.81
CA GLU A 97 1.23 -14.33 -3.36
C GLU A 97 2.11 -13.29 -2.68
N LEU A 98 1.48 -12.34 -2.00
CA LEU A 98 2.20 -11.32 -1.22
C LEU A 98 2.26 -11.75 0.24
N VAL A 99 3.47 -11.88 0.76
CA VAL A 99 3.71 -12.23 2.16
C VAL A 99 4.07 -10.97 2.93
N ILE A 100 3.14 -10.49 3.74
CA ILE A 100 3.34 -9.23 4.47
C ILE A 100 2.61 -9.23 5.82
#